data_37bda99578133edfa1c736d58557e99e
#
_entry.id   37bda99578133edfa1c736d58557e99e
#
_cell.length_a   1.000
_cell.length_b   1.000
_cell.length_c   1.000
_cell.angle_alpha   90.00
_cell.angle_beta   90.00
_cell.angle_gamma   90.00
#
_symmetry.space_group_name_H-M   'P 1'
#
loop_
_entity.id
_entity.type
_entity.pdbx_description
1 polymer ?
#
loop_
_entity_poly.entity_id
_entity_poly.type
_entity_poly.pdbx_seq_one_letter_code
_entity_poly.pdbx_strand_id
1 'polypeptide(L)'
;GLVIIDEEQRFGVKHKEKLKESFIGVDMLTLSATPIPRTLNMALSGIRDMSTIEMPPQDRQPVQTYVLEHDWGILGDAMRRELDRGGQVYYLHNRVENIESTAGRIRQMLGEDVSIGIAHGKMSESQLSRVMQDMADGEIQVLVCTTIIETGIDIPNVNTLIIEDADRMGLSPVSYTHLTLPTKA
;
A
#
# COMPACT_ATOMS: atom_id res chain seq x y z
N GLY A 1 -10.91 -20.55 23.28
CA GLY A 1 -11.10 -19.32 22.49
C GLY A 1 -10.10 -19.24 21.35
N LEU A 2 -10.29 -18.28 20.45
CA LEU A 2 -9.41 -18.05 19.30
C LEU A 2 -9.02 -16.58 19.27
N VAL A 3 -7.72 -16.28 19.07
CA VAL A 3 -7.19 -14.96 18.80
C VAL A 3 -6.67 -14.94 17.37
N ILE A 4 -7.12 -13.96 16.58
CA ILE A 4 -6.67 -13.76 15.20
C ILE A 4 -5.82 -12.48 15.16
N ILE A 5 -4.59 -12.58 14.66
CA ILE A 5 -3.66 -11.47 14.49
C ILE A 5 -3.38 -11.30 13.00
N ASP A 6 -3.83 -10.19 12.44
CA ASP A 6 -3.49 -9.80 11.08
C ASP A 6 -2.23 -8.94 11.07
N GLU A 7 -1.43 -9.04 10.00
CA GLU A 7 -0.19 -8.28 9.82
C GLU A 7 0.78 -8.40 11.02
N GLU A 8 1.04 -9.61 11.51
CA GLU A 8 1.88 -9.87 12.70
C GLU A 8 3.24 -9.15 12.64
N GLN A 9 3.80 -8.90 11.47
CA GLN A 9 5.09 -8.23 11.30
C GLN A 9 5.10 -6.78 11.79
N ARG A 10 3.94 -6.13 11.90
CA ARG A 10 3.79 -4.76 12.39
C ARG A 10 3.90 -4.64 13.91
N PHE A 11 3.68 -5.73 14.62
CA PHE A 11 3.79 -5.74 16.06
C PHE A 11 5.25 -5.87 16.50
N GLY A 12 5.71 -4.93 17.30
CA GLY A 12 7.00 -5.02 17.95
C GLY A 12 7.08 -6.22 18.91
N VAL A 13 8.29 -6.68 19.21
CA VAL A 13 8.55 -7.86 20.05
C VAL A 13 7.80 -7.79 21.38
N LYS A 14 7.84 -6.63 22.05
CA LYS A 14 7.15 -6.42 23.35
C LYS A 14 5.63 -6.57 23.26
N HIS A 15 5.02 -6.12 22.16
CA HIS A 15 3.57 -6.29 21.95
C HIS A 15 3.20 -7.75 21.71
N LYS A 16 4.02 -8.48 20.98
CA LYS A 16 3.82 -9.91 20.72
C LYS A 16 3.94 -10.73 22.00
N GLU A 17 4.89 -10.43 22.86
CA GLU A 17 5.05 -11.06 24.16
C GLU A 17 3.85 -10.78 25.06
N LYS A 18 3.42 -9.53 25.16
CA LYS A 18 2.25 -9.14 25.94
C LYS A 18 0.96 -9.82 25.47
N LEU A 19 0.77 -9.95 24.15
CA LEU A 19 -0.36 -10.69 23.59
C LEU A 19 -0.32 -12.16 23.99
N LYS A 20 0.83 -12.82 23.91
CA LYS A 20 0.99 -14.21 24.33
C LYS A 20 0.71 -14.43 25.83
N GLU A 21 1.19 -13.52 26.67
CA GLU A 21 0.95 -13.56 28.11
C GLU A 21 -0.53 -13.33 28.46
N SER A 22 -1.20 -12.43 27.74
CA SER A 22 -2.62 -12.11 27.99
C SER A 22 -3.58 -13.21 27.53
N PHE A 23 -3.17 -14.07 26.60
CA PHE A 23 -4.01 -15.11 26.01
C PHE A 23 -3.41 -16.52 26.17
N ILE A 24 -2.92 -16.83 27.36
CA ILE A 24 -2.40 -18.17 27.67
C ILE A 24 -3.53 -19.21 27.53
N GLY A 25 -3.28 -20.28 26.77
CA GLY A 25 -4.24 -21.37 26.57
C GLY A 25 -5.35 -21.05 25.55
N VAL A 26 -5.17 -20.01 24.74
CA VAL A 26 -6.06 -19.67 23.63
C VAL A 26 -5.36 -19.99 22.31
N ASP A 27 -6.08 -20.58 21.37
CA ASP A 27 -5.56 -20.81 20.02
C ASP A 27 -5.26 -19.49 19.33
N MET A 28 -4.15 -19.42 18.61
CA MET A 28 -3.71 -18.19 17.91
C MET A 28 -3.54 -18.46 16.42
N LEU A 29 -4.29 -17.72 15.60
CA LEU A 29 -4.13 -17.66 14.16
C LEU A 29 -3.44 -16.35 13.76
N THR A 30 -2.32 -16.44 13.07
CA THR A 30 -1.62 -15.25 12.55
C THR A 30 -1.69 -15.25 11.04
N LEU A 31 -2.06 -14.10 10.48
CA LEU A 31 -2.15 -13.87 9.04
C LEU A 31 -1.04 -12.91 8.61
N SER A 32 -0.48 -13.13 7.43
CA SER A 32 0.48 -12.21 6.81
C SER A 32 0.46 -12.36 5.30
N ALA A 33 0.46 -11.25 4.60
CA ALA A 33 0.62 -11.23 3.15
C ALA A 33 2.10 -11.36 2.71
N THR A 34 3.05 -11.14 3.64
CA THR A 34 4.48 -11.20 3.35
C THR A 34 5.14 -12.34 4.14
N PRO A 35 6.11 -13.07 3.54
CA PRO A 35 6.85 -14.08 4.26
C PRO A 35 7.66 -13.42 5.38
N ILE A 36 7.36 -13.79 6.63
CA ILE A 36 8.09 -13.32 7.80
C ILE A 36 9.19 -14.34 8.09
N PRO A 37 10.48 -14.01 7.95
CA PRO A 37 11.57 -14.98 8.06
C PRO A 37 11.55 -15.76 9.38
N ARG A 38 11.21 -15.11 10.50
CA ARG A 38 11.15 -15.74 11.82
C ARG A 38 9.96 -16.71 11.93
N THR A 39 8.79 -16.30 11.46
CA THR A 39 7.58 -17.15 11.48
C THR A 39 7.73 -18.32 10.53
N LEU A 40 8.35 -18.09 9.35
CA LEU A 40 8.66 -19.16 8.40
C LEU A 40 9.65 -20.17 9.01
N ASN A 41 10.72 -19.72 9.69
CA ASN A 41 11.65 -20.62 10.38
C ASN A 41 10.97 -21.44 11.49
N MET A 42 10.05 -20.84 12.23
CA MET A 42 9.27 -21.56 13.27
C MET A 42 8.33 -22.61 12.66
N ALA A 43 7.75 -22.34 11.51
CA ALA A 43 6.95 -23.31 10.78
C ALA A 43 7.81 -24.45 10.21
N LEU A 44 8.94 -24.14 9.58
CA LEU A 44 9.88 -25.13 9.04
C LEU A 44 10.50 -26.02 10.14
N SER A 45 10.61 -25.51 11.37
CA SER A 45 11.08 -26.31 12.53
C SER A 45 9.98 -27.09 13.23
N GLY A 46 8.76 -27.08 12.72
CA GLY A 46 7.63 -27.82 13.29
C GLY A 46 7.06 -27.24 14.60
N ILE A 47 7.47 -26.02 14.95
CA ILE A 47 6.98 -25.33 16.17
C ILE A 47 5.59 -24.71 15.95
N ARG A 48 5.23 -24.42 14.69
CA ARG A 48 3.93 -23.89 14.28
C ARG A 48 3.46 -24.56 12.99
N ASP A 49 2.17 -24.84 12.94
CA ASP A 49 1.51 -25.22 11.68
C ASP A 49 1.44 -23.98 10.75
N MET A 50 1.61 -24.21 9.46
CA MET A 50 1.53 -23.17 8.45
C MET A 50 0.69 -23.65 7.27
N SER A 51 -0.22 -22.78 6.83
CA SER A 51 -0.96 -22.94 5.58
C SER A 51 -0.66 -21.80 4.64
N THR A 52 -0.46 -22.12 3.36
CA THR A 52 -0.22 -21.12 2.32
C THR A 52 -1.42 -21.08 1.39
N ILE A 53 -1.96 -19.87 1.18
CA ILE A 53 -3.02 -19.62 0.22
C ILE A 53 -2.35 -19.21 -1.09
N GLU A 54 -2.32 -20.12 -2.08
CA GLU A 54 -1.62 -19.90 -3.34
C GLU A 54 -2.54 -19.40 -4.45
N MET A 55 -3.84 -19.69 -4.36
CA MET A 55 -4.80 -19.28 -5.37
C MET A 55 -5.49 -17.96 -4.98
N PRO A 56 -5.45 -16.94 -5.85
CA PRO A 56 -6.24 -15.75 -5.64
C PRO A 56 -7.74 -16.06 -5.78
N PRO A 57 -8.64 -15.22 -5.24
CA PRO A 57 -10.06 -15.28 -5.52
C PRO A 57 -10.33 -15.26 -7.02
N GLN A 58 -11.39 -15.97 -7.48
CA GLN A 58 -11.66 -16.23 -8.90
C GLN A 58 -11.85 -14.95 -9.75
N ASP A 59 -12.27 -13.85 -9.13
CA ASP A 59 -12.57 -12.58 -9.83
C ASP A 59 -11.41 -11.56 -9.78
N ARG A 60 -10.22 -11.99 -9.33
CA ARG A 60 -9.05 -11.10 -9.26
C ARG A 60 -8.24 -11.15 -10.55
N GLN A 61 -8.12 -10.01 -11.21
CA GLN A 61 -7.20 -9.84 -12.33
C GLN A 61 -5.80 -9.44 -11.85
N PRO A 62 -4.73 -9.99 -12.46
CA PRO A 62 -3.38 -9.61 -12.08
C PRO A 62 -3.11 -8.14 -12.41
N VAL A 63 -2.37 -7.46 -11.52
CA VAL A 63 -1.92 -6.09 -11.77
C VAL A 63 -0.87 -6.11 -12.89
N GLN A 64 -1.10 -5.31 -13.93
CA GLN A 64 -0.10 -5.10 -14.98
C GLN A 64 1.03 -4.22 -14.43
N THR A 65 2.22 -4.79 -14.31
CA THR A 65 3.39 -4.11 -13.76
C THR A 65 4.39 -3.77 -14.85
N TYR A 66 4.85 -2.52 -14.86
CA TYR A 66 5.87 -2.03 -15.77
C TYR A 66 7.06 -1.54 -14.96
N VAL A 67 8.26 -1.97 -15.32
CA VAL A 67 9.52 -1.46 -14.75
C VAL A 67 10.21 -0.65 -15.84
N LEU A 68 10.32 0.65 -15.64
CA LEU A 68 10.79 1.61 -16.66
C LEU A 68 11.82 2.54 -16.03
N GLU A 69 12.68 3.11 -16.87
CA GLU A 69 13.45 4.29 -16.48
C GLU A 69 12.50 5.46 -16.21
N HIS A 70 12.88 6.34 -15.27
CA HIS A 70 12.06 7.46 -14.89
C HIS A 70 11.90 8.45 -16.05
N ASP A 71 10.70 8.54 -16.60
CA ASP A 71 10.34 9.46 -17.68
C ASP A 71 9.02 10.15 -17.39
N TRP A 72 9.05 11.47 -17.25
CA TRP A 72 7.87 12.27 -16.93
C TRP A 72 6.80 12.24 -18.04
N GLY A 73 7.17 12.06 -19.31
CA GLY A 73 6.23 11.91 -20.40
C GLY A 73 5.40 10.64 -20.25
N ILE A 74 6.08 9.49 -20.03
CA ILE A 74 5.42 8.20 -19.82
C ILE A 74 4.54 8.23 -18.57
N LEU A 75 5.04 8.80 -17.47
CA LEU A 75 4.29 8.93 -16.22
C LEU A 75 3.06 9.82 -16.39
N GLY A 76 3.21 10.94 -17.10
CA GLY A 76 2.10 11.84 -17.42
C GLY A 76 1.02 11.19 -18.24
N ASP A 77 1.39 10.44 -19.25
CA ASP A 77 0.43 9.72 -20.10
C ASP A 77 -0.28 8.61 -19.32
N ALA A 78 0.41 7.90 -18.44
CA ALA A 78 -0.19 6.90 -17.58
C ALA A 78 -1.23 7.53 -16.62
N MET A 79 -0.88 8.65 -15.97
CA MET A 79 -1.79 9.37 -15.09
C MET A 79 -3.01 9.91 -15.86
N ARG A 80 -2.83 10.56 -17.01
CA ARG A 80 -3.95 11.07 -17.84
C ARG A 80 -4.90 9.95 -18.22
N ARG A 81 -4.41 8.81 -18.69
CA ARG A 81 -5.25 7.65 -19.03
C ARG A 81 -6.10 7.17 -17.85
N GLU A 82 -5.53 7.19 -16.65
CA GLU A 82 -6.27 6.83 -15.45
C GLU A 82 -7.38 7.84 -15.14
N LEU A 83 -7.05 9.13 -15.17
CA LEU A 83 -7.98 10.21 -14.89
C LEU A 83 -9.11 10.29 -15.95
N ASP A 84 -8.79 10.07 -17.21
CA ASP A 84 -9.76 10.08 -18.33
C ASP A 84 -10.84 8.99 -18.19
N ARG A 85 -10.51 7.89 -17.54
CA ARG A 85 -11.48 6.81 -17.24
C ARG A 85 -12.19 6.97 -15.89
N GLY A 86 -11.97 8.10 -15.19
CA GLY A 86 -12.56 8.38 -13.89
C GLY A 86 -11.90 7.67 -12.70
N GLY A 87 -10.70 7.11 -12.92
CA GLY A 87 -9.92 6.50 -11.85
C GLY A 87 -9.05 7.52 -11.11
N GLN A 88 -8.36 7.03 -10.09
CA GLN A 88 -7.45 7.81 -9.24
C GLN A 88 -6.06 7.20 -9.25
N VAL A 89 -5.06 8.01 -8.90
CA VAL A 89 -3.64 7.60 -8.94
C VAL A 89 -2.99 7.76 -7.57
N TYR A 90 -2.27 6.73 -7.13
CA TYR A 90 -1.25 6.86 -6.09
C TYR A 90 0.12 7.07 -6.73
N TYR A 91 0.80 8.14 -6.31
CA TYR A 91 2.19 8.40 -6.66
C TYR A 91 3.07 8.30 -5.42
N LEU A 92 3.79 7.19 -5.30
CA LEU A 92 4.65 6.92 -4.16
C LEU A 92 6.02 7.57 -4.37
N HIS A 93 6.33 8.55 -3.53
CA HIS A 93 7.57 9.32 -3.55
C HIS A 93 8.42 9.00 -2.31
N ASN A 94 9.72 8.84 -2.52
CA ASN A 94 10.61 8.30 -1.46
C ASN A 94 11.04 9.32 -0.40
N ARG A 95 10.84 10.62 -0.62
CA ARG A 95 11.41 11.67 0.24
C ARG A 95 10.40 12.74 0.60
N VAL A 96 10.25 12.99 1.89
CA VAL A 96 9.35 14.05 2.38
C VAL A 96 9.82 15.45 1.97
N GLU A 97 11.15 15.67 1.87
CA GLU A 97 11.75 16.98 1.67
C GLU A 97 11.39 17.63 0.32
N ASN A 98 11.15 16.83 -0.71
CA ASN A 98 10.84 17.31 -2.06
C ASN A 98 9.47 16.84 -2.60
N ILE A 99 8.63 16.29 -1.75
CA ILE A 99 7.30 15.78 -2.13
C ILE A 99 6.41 16.88 -2.72
N GLU A 100 6.49 18.10 -2.19
CA GLU A 100 5.75 19.25 -2.70
C GLU A 100 6.22 19.69 -4.08
N SER A 101 7.53 19.63 -4.34
CA SER A 101 8.09 19.91 -5.66
C SER A 101 7.61 18.88 -6.70
N THR A 102 7.56 17.61 -6.30
CA THR A 102 7.04 16.53 -7.16
C THR A 102 5.55 16.74 -7.43
N ALA A 103 4.75 17.06 -6.44
CA ALA A 103 3.32 17.37 -6.60
C ALA A 103 3.11 18.60 -7.51
N GLY A 104 3.92 19.65 -7.35
CA GLY A 104 3.90 20.83 -8.21
C GLY A 104 4.22 20.50 -9.68
N ARG A 105 5.20 19.63 -9.92
CA ARG A 105 5.53 19.16 -11.26
C ARG A 105 4.41 18.32 -11.90
N ILE A 106 3.79 17.46 -11.12
CA ILE A 106 2.64 16.68 -11.58
C ILE A 106 1.48 17.62 -11.95
N ARG A 107 1.20 18.66 -11.14
CA ARG A 107 0.17 19.66 -11.44
C ARG A 107 0.45 20.40 -12.74
N GLN A 108 1.68 20.86 -12.95
CA GLN A 108 2.06 21.51 -14.22
C GLN A 108 1.87 20.60 -15.44
N MET A 109 2.07 19.32 -15.28
CA MET A 109 1.97 18.32 -16.34
C MET A 109 0.53 17.92 -16.64
N LEU A 110 -0.31 17.78 -15.63
CA LEU A 110 -1.69 17.31 -15.77
C LEU A 110 -2.68 18.46 -16.00
N GLY A 111 -2.36 19.68 -15.54
CA GLY A 111 -3.23 20.85 -15.60
C GLY A 111 -3.78 21.26 -14.24
N GLU A 112 -4.27 22.49 -14.16
CA GLU A 112 -4.80 23.09 -12.91
C GLU A 112 -6.13 22.47 -12.47
N ASP A 113 -6.85 21.83 -13.38
CA ASP A 113 -8.15 21.20 -13.10
C ASP A 113 -8.01 19.87 -12.33
N VAL A 114 -6.79 19.31 -12.24
CA VAL A 114 -6.54 18.06 -11.54
C VAL A 114 -6.27 18.32 -10.06
N SER A 115 -7.09 17.71 -9.21
CA SER A 115 -6.91 17.80 -7.76
C SER A 115 -5.79 16.88 -7.27
N ILE A 116 -4.77 17.47 -6.65
CA ILE A 116 -3.60 16.74 -6.14
C ILE A 116 -3.51 16.90 -4.63
N GLY A 117 -3.53 15.77 -3.94
CA GLY A 117 -3.27 15.68 -2.51
C GLY A 117 -1.84 15.28 -2.20
N ILE A 118 -1.38 15.59 -1.00
CA ILE A 118 -0.08 15.18 -0.48
C ILE A 118 -0.27 14.49 0.87
N ALA A 119 0.40 13.37 1.08
CA ALA A 119 0.40 12.63 2.35
C ALA A 119 1.79 12.14 2.72
N HIS A 120 2.26 12.44 3.93
CA HIS A 120 3.58 12.02 4.40
C HIS A 120 3.66 11.87 5.92
N GLY A 121 4.64 11.11 6.44
CA GLY A 121 4.79 10.74 7.85
C GLY A 121 5.04 11.88 8.85
N LYS A 122 5.28 13.12 8.38
CA LYS A 122 5.39 14.29 9.25
C LYS A 122 4.06 15.01 9.48
N MET A 123 2.98 14.58 8.79
CA MET A 123 1.64 15.12 9.00
C MET A 123 1.05 14.58 10.31
N SER A 124 0.16 15.37 10.92
CA SER A 124 -0.63 14.90 12.04
C SER A 124 -1.63 13.83 11.60
N GLU A 125 -2.05 12.97 12.52
CA GLU A 125 -3.03 11.92 12.25
C GLU A 125 -4.35 12.49 11.69
N SER A 126 -4.79 13.64 12.21
CA SER A 126 -6.01 14.32 11.71
C SER A 126 -5.87 14.85 10.29
N GLN A 127 -4.70 15.39 9.93
CA GLN A 127 -4.42 15.82 8.56
C GLN A 127 -4.38 14.65 7.60
N LEU A 128 -3.71 13.58 7.99
CA LEU A 128 -3.62 12.37 7.19
C LEU A 128 -5.01 11.74 6.96
N SER A 129 -5.80 11.62 8.04
CA SER A 129 -7.17 11.10 7.97
C SER A 129 -8.05 11.92 7.03
N ARG A 130 -7.92 13.25 7.05
CA ARG A 130 -8.67 14.13 6.14
C ARG A 130 -8.27 13.90 4.68
N VAL A 131 -6.98 13.90 4.37
CA VAL A 131 -6.50 13.66 2.99
C VAL A 131 -6.97 12.30 2.47
N MET A 132 -6.97 11.28 3.32
CA MET A 132 -7.45 9.95 2.94
C MET A 132 -8.96 9.92 2.73
N GLN A 133 -9.73 10.69 3.51
CA GLN A 133 -11.16 10.84 3.30
C GLN A 133 -11.44 11.57 1.97
N ASP A 134 -10.76 12.70 1.71
CA ASP A 134 -10.89 13.44 0.47
C ASP A 134 -10.54 12.58 -0.76
N MET A 135 -9.56 11.66 -0.61
CA MET A 135 -9.23 10.67 -1.63
C MET A 135 -10.35 9.64 -1.83
N ALA A 136 -10.93 9.13 -0.74
CA ALA A 136 -12.02 8.15 -0.78
C ALA A 136 -13.30 8.75 -1.38
N ASP A 137 -13.56 10.02 -1.12
CA ASP A 137 -14.72 10.76 -1.63
C ASP A 137 -14.54 11.23 -3.10
N GLY A 138 -13.33 11.03 -3.67
CA GLY A 138 -13.03 11.40 -5.06
C GLY A 138 -12.65 12.87 -5.25
N GLU A 139 -12.51 13.64 -4.16
CA GLU A 139 -12.09 15.05 -4.21
C GLU A 139 -10.61 15.20 -4.59
N ILE A 140 -9.80 14.17 -4.33
CA ILE A 140 -8.41 14.07 -4.77
C ILE A 140 -8.29 13.03 -5.86
N GLN A 141 -7.74 13.41 -7.00
CA GLN A 141 -7.54 12.52 -8.15
C GLN A 141 -6.15 11.89 -8.18
N VAL A 142 -5.14 12.62 -7.73
CA VAL A 142 -3.77 12.12 -7.60
C VAL A 142 -3.26 12.35 -6.19
N LEU A 143 -2.88 11.30 -5.50
CA LEU A 143 -2.27 11.41 -4.18
C LEU A 143 -0.77 11.14 -4.27
N VAL A 144 0.03 12.18 -4.03
CA VAL A 144 1.48 12.05 -3.89
C VAL A 144 1.81 11.76 -2.43
N CYS A 145 2.44 10.64 -2.16
CA CYS A 145 2.61 10.19 -0.79
C CYS A 145 3.94 9.48 -0.55
N THR A 146 4.35 9.41 0.70
CA THR A 146 5.43 8.52 1.13
C THR A 146 4.86 7.15 1.53
N THR A 147 5.68 6.24 2.02
CA THR A 147 5.33 4.84 2.41
C THR A 147 4.23 4.69 3.47
N ILE A 148 3.47 5.74 3.79
CA ILE A 148 2.40 5.74 4.79
C ILE A 148 1.20 4.88 4.36
N ILE A 149 1.06 4.61 3.07
CA ILE A 149 -0.06 3.84 2.50
C ILE A 149 0.05 2.33 2.78
N GLU A 150 1.05 1.89 3.52
CA GLU A 150 1.24 0.47 3.87
C GLU A 150 0.09 -0.14 4.67
N THR A 151 -0.91 0.64 5.09
CA THR A 151 -1.92 0.19 6.05
C THR A 151 -3.33 0.09 5.50
N GLY A 152 -3.56 -0.87 4.59
CA GLY A 152 -4.91 -1.42 4.40
C GLY A 152 -6.04 -0.43 4.08
N ILE A 153 -5.74 0.71 3.45
CA ILE A 153 -6.77 1.62 2.96
C ILE A 153 -7.12 1.16 1.55
N ASP A 154 -8.29 0.57 1.42
CA ASP A 154 -8.85 0.16 0.15
C ASP A 154 -9.65 1.34 -0.43
N ILE A 155 -9.13 1.97 -1.48
CA ILE A 155 -9.85 2.98 -2.24
C ILE A 155 -10.18 2.39 -3.62
N PRO A 156 -11.43 2.03 -3.87
CA PRO A 156 -11.80 1.25 -5.06
C PRO A 156 -11.48 1.89 -6.40
N ASN A 157 -11.34 3.21 -6.45
CA ASN A 157 -11.08 3.94 -7.69
C ASN A 157 -9.58 4.14 -7.98
N VAL A 158 -8.69 3.80 -7.04
CA VAL A 158 -7.24 3.87 -7.28
C VAL A 158 -6.80 2.63 -8.02
N ASN A 159 -6.69 2.73 -9.32
CA ASN A 159 -6.29 1.61 -10.18
C ASN A 159 -4.87 1.78 -10.75
N THR A 160 -4.23 2.90 -10.51
CA THR A 160 -2.85 3.15 -10.95
C THR A 160 -1.98 3.52 -9.76
N LEU A 161 -0.91 2.76 -9.57
CA LEU A 161 0.13 3.01 -8.58
C LEU A 161 1.45 3.28 -9.32
N ILE A 162 2.04 4.45 -9.08
CA ILE A 162 3.37 4.82 -9.57
C ILE A 162 4.32 4.79 -8.39
N ILE A 163 5.43 4.10 -8.52
CA ILE A 163 6.47 4.01 -7.49
C ILE A 163 7.76 4.61 -8.06
N GLU A 164 8.15 5.76 -7.53
CA GLU A 164 9.39 6.42 -7.91
C GLU A 164 10.57 5.80 -7.16
N ASP A 165 11.74 5.65 -7.82
CA ASP A 165 12.96 5.06 -7.24
C ASP A 165 12.68 3.71 -6.55
N ALA A 166 11.95 2.82 -7.21
CA ALA A 166 11.51 1.54 -6.63
C ALA A 166 12.69 0.65 -6.16
N ASP A 167 13.86 0.82 -6.75
CA ASP A 167 15.11 0.15 -6.35
C ASP A 167 15.58 0.53 -4.94
N ARG A 168 15.18 1.71 -4.46
CA ARG A 168 15.53 2.22 -3.12
C ARG A 168 14.48 1.90 -2.07
N MET A 169 13.33 1.41 -2.49
CA MET A 169 12.29 0.92 -1.60
C MET A 169 12.63 -0.52 -1.21
N GLY A 170 12.53 -0.86 0.08
CA GLY A 170 12.69 -2.23 0.53
C GLY A 170 11.66 -3.19 -0.08
N LEU A 171 11.65 -4.44 0.34
CA LEU A 171 10.74 -5.47 -0.20
C LEU A 171 9.25 -5.21 0.09
N SER A 172 8.91 -4.34 1.05
CA SER A 172 7.52 -4.03 1.39
C SER A 172 6.69 -3.50 0.23
N PRO A 173 7.15 -2.50 -0.58
CA PRO A 173 6.40 -2.04 -1.75
C PRO A 173 6.27 -3.09 -2.86
N VAL A 174 7.22 -4.03 -2.95
CA VAL A 174 7.14 -5.12 -3.94
C VAL A 174 5.93 -6.02 -3.68
N SER A 175 5.47 -6.12 -2.44
CA SER A 175 4.25 -6.85 -2.09
C SER A 175 3.00 -6.27 -2.75
N TYR A 176 2.97 -4.96 -3.06
CA TYR A 176 1.85 -4.33 -3.78
C TYR A 176 1.73 -4.80 -5.23
N THR A 177 2.82 -5.23 -5.87
CA THR A 177 2.78 -5.77 -7.25
C THR A 177 2.03 -7.10 -7.33
N HIS A 178 1.85 -7.77 -6.20
CA HIS A 178 1.03 -8.98 -6.07
C HIS A 178 -0.39 -8.69 -5.59
N LEU A 179 -0.70 -7.43 -5.23
CA LEU A 179 -2.06 -7.02 -4.93
C LEU A 179 -2.86 -6.98 -6.24
N THR A 180 -3.82 -7.85 -6.31
CA THR A 180 -4.82 -7.80 -7.36
C THR A 180 -5.90 -6.83 -6.92
N LEU A 181 -6.15 -5.80 -7.71
CA LEU A 181 -7.24 -4.86 -7.44
C LEU A 181 -8.59 -5.57 -7.64
N PRO A 182 -9.60 -5.32 -6.77
CA PRO A 182 -10.92 -5.85 -7.01
C PRO A 182 -11.47 -5.26 -8.31
N THR A 183 -11.77 -6.11 -9.27
CA THR A 183 -12.52 -5.70 -10.47
C THR A 183 -13.95 -5.38 -10.04
N LYS A 184 -14.40 -4.15 -10.28
CA LYS A 184 -15.83 -3.86 -10.25
C LYS A 184 -16.48 -4.68 -11.37
N ALA A 185 -17.43 -5.52 -10.97
CA ALA A 185 -18.39 -6.13 -11.89
C ALA A 185 -19.36 -5.05 -12.41
#